data_81bee6dac68c6e05f9d3cad27441b43f
#
_entry.id   81bee6dac68c6e05f9d3cad27441b43f
#
_cell.length_a   1.000
_cell.length_b   1.000
_cell.length_c   1.000
_cell.angle_alpha   90.00
_cell.angle_beta   90.00
_cell.angle_gamma   90.00
#
_symmetry.space_group_name_H-M   'P 1'
#
loop_
_entity.id
_entity.type
_entity.pdbx_description
1 polymer ?
#
loop_
_entity_poly.entity_id
_entity_poly.type
_entity_poly.pdbx_seq_one_letter_code
_entity_poly.pdbx_strand_id
1 'polypeptide(L)'
;MSIFTSSTLPLAESLTLSHLATTNGHYSRIRAWGSFGFIVASFGFGFVFDLLGIQHLLVTLLITQVLIFIFSYGIPEKAYEKEKKINLSFFNILKNKEVICLLSSCALMVTSHGLLYNFFSIYLDEQGYSNSAIGFLWSLGVVCEIIVFLSMPKILKFLNFKQILMI
;
A
#
# COMPACT_ATOMS: atom_id res chain seq x y z
N MET A 1 5.44 15.23 9.70
CA MET A 1 5.29 13.77 9.84
C MET A 1 5.10 13.04 8.52
N SER A 2 4.39 13.58 7.54
CA SER A 2 4.08 12.94 6.26
C SER A 2 5.29 12.50 5.41
N ILE A 3 6.44 13.20 5.47
CA ILE A 3 7.64 12.87 4.68
C ILE A 3 8.23 11.51 5.09
N PHE A 4 8.31 11.24 6.38
CA PHE A 4 8.84 9.96 6.88
C PHE A 4 7.88 8.80 6.67
N THR A 5 6.58 9.01 6.84
CA THR A 5 5.56 7.97 6.64
C THR A 5 5.38 7.61 5.17
N SER A 6 5.51 8.56 4.24
CA SER A 6 5.39 8.30 2.80
C SER A 6 6.55 7.47 2.23
N SER A 7 7.73 7.49 2.87
CA SER A 7 8.88 6.68 2.44
C SER A 7 8.89 5.25 3.01
N THR A 8 8.13 4.98 4.06
CA THR A 8 8.14 3.67 4.74
C THR A 8 7.64 2.55 3.82
N LEU A 9 6.57 2.77 3.08
CA LEU A 9 6.00 1.75 2.18
C LEU A 9 6.93 1.41 1.01
N PRO A 10 7.47 2.38 0.23
CA PRO A 10 8.44 2.09 -0.83
C PRO A 10 9.71 1.41 -0.33
N LEU A 11 10.20 1.78 0.86
CA LEU A 11 11.37 1.13 1.47
C LEU A 11 11.07 -0.32 1.85
N ALA A 12 9.93 -0.60 2.46
CA ALA A 12 9.50 -1.96 2.79
C ALA A 12 9.34 -2.83 1.52
N GLU A 13 8.78 -2.27 0.45
CA GLU A 13 8.66 -2.95 -0.84
C GLU A 13 10.04 -3.23 -1.46
N SER A 14 10.95 -2.26 -1.45
CA SER A 14 12.32 -2.41 -1.96
C SER A 14 13.08 -3.49 -1.18
N LEU A 15 13.00 -3.48 0.15
CA LEU A 15 13.60 -4.51 1.01
C LEU A 15 13.01 -5.90 0.70
N THR A 16 11.69 -6.00 0.56
CA THR A 16 11.02 -7.26 0.23
C THR A 16 11.49 -7.80 -1.11
N LEU A 17 11.58 -6.96 -2.14
CA LEU A 17 12.06 -7.35 -3.45
C LEU A 17 13.53 -7.79 -3.41
N SER A 18 14.40 -7.09 -2.67
CA SER A 18 15.80 -7.44 -2.52
C SER A 18 16.00 -8.80 -1.83
N HIS A 19 15.14 -9.15 -0.86
CA HIS A 19 15.16 -10.46 -0.21
C HIS A 19 14.62 -11.56 -1.12
N LEU A 20 13.61 -11.27 -1.94
CA LEU A 20 13.02 -12.22 -2.89
C LEU A 20 13.89 -12.51 -4.09
N ALA A 21 14.72 -11.55 -4.53
CA ALA A 21 15.68 -11.77 -5.62
C ALA A 21 16.67 -12.92 -5.33
N THR A 22 16.89 -13.24 -4.06
CA THR A 22 17.77 -14.35 -3.62
C THR A 22 17.01 -15.60 -3.20
N THR A 23 15.69 -15.55 -3.15
CA THR A 23 14.83 -16.67 -2.71
C THR A 23 13.73 -16.87 -3.75
N ASN A 24 13.42 -18.10 -4.14
CA ASN A 24 12.31 -18.40 -5.07
C ASN A 24 10.92 -18.10 -4.48
N GLY A 25 10.80 -17.00 -3.75
CA GLY A 25 9.58 -16.55 -3.11
C GLY A 25 8.66 -15.78 -4.07
N HIS A 26 7.36 -15.92 -3.90
CA HIS A 26 6.38 -15.15 -4.68
C HIS A 26 6.05 -13.84 -3.96
N TYR A 27 6.43 -12.71 -4.53
CA TYR A 27 6.10 -11.37 -4.03
C TYR A 27 4.61 -11.18 -3.70
N SER A 28 3.74 -11.71 -4.56
CA SER A 28 2.29 -11.64 -4.38
C SER A 28 1.80 -12.24 -3.05
N ARG A 29 2.45 -13.30 -2.56
CA ARG A 29 2.11 -13.91 -1.26
C ARG A 29 2.49 -13.02 -0.09
N ILE A 30 3.67 -12.41 -0.13
CA ILE A 30 4.10 -11.50 0.94
C ILE A 30 3.21 -10.26 0.99
N ARG A 31 2.88 -9.69 -0.17
CA ARG A 31 1.97 -8.56 -0.26
C ARG A 31 0.56 -8.91 0.26
N ALA A 32 0.07 -10.12 -0.01
CA ALA A 32 -1.23 -10.58 0.52
C ALA A 32 -1.28 -10.59 2.06
N TRP A 33 -0.17 -10.89 2.75
CA TRP A 33 -0.10 -10.77 4.21
C TRP A 33 -0.25 -9.34 4.70
N GLY A 34 0.31 -8.36 3.98
CA GLY A 34 0.10 -6.94 4.26
C GLY A 34 -1.37 -6.52 4.13
N SER A 35 -2.03 -6.98 3.06
CA SER A 35 -3.47 -6.74 2.84
C SER A 35 -4.32 -7.42 3.93
N PHE A 36 -3.98 -8.64 4.35
CA PHE A 36 -4.63 -9.30 5.47
C PHE A 36 -4.48 -8.52 6.78
N GLY A 37 -3.25 -8.03 7.07
CA GLY A 37 -3.00 -7.16 8.22
C GLY A 37 -3.84 -5.88 8.19
N PHE A 38 -4.02 -5.27 7.01
CA PHE A 38 -4.88 -4.10 6.83
C PHE A 38 -6.35 -4.42 7.15
N ILE A 39 -6.88 -5.56 6.68
CA ILE A 39 -8.25 -5.98 6.99
C ILE A 39 -8.45 -6.12 8.50
N VAL A 40 -7.54 -6.82 9.17
CA VAL A 40 -7.60 -7.01 10.63
C VAL A 40 -7.54 -5.67 11.36
N ALA A 41 -6.66 -4.76 10.94
CA ALA A 41 -6.53 -3.44 11.53
C ALA A 41 -7.77 -2.58 11.30
N SER A 42 -8.24 -2.47 10.05
CA SER A 42 -9.39 -1.60 9.69
C SER A 42 -10.67 -2.04 10.39
N PHE A 43 -10.97 -3.33 10.36
CA PHE A 43 -12.16 -3.87 11.02
C PHE A 43 -12.00 -3.84 12.54
N GLY A 44 -10.84 -4.27 13.04
CA GLY A 44 -10.58 -4.33 14.49
C GLY A 44 -10.59 -2.95 15.14
N PHE A 45 -9.92 -1.96 14.56
CA PHE A 45 -9.95 -0.60 15.09
C PHE A 45 -11.31 0.08 14.93
N GLY A 46 -12.07 -0.21 13.85
CA GLY A 46 -13.44 0.26 13.73
C GLY A 46 -14.29 -0.19 14.93
N PHE A 47 -14.21 -1.47 15.30
CA PHE A 47 -14.92 -2.01 16.46
C PHE A 47 -14.43 -1.42 17.80
N VAL A 48 -13.10 -1.26 17.95
CA VAL A 48 -12.52 -0.65 19.15
C VAL A 48 -12.98 0.80 19.32
N PHE A 49 -13.06 1.59 18.24
CA PHE A 49 -13.51 2.98 18.31
C PHE A 49 -15.02 3.12 18.53
N ASP A 50 -15.84 2.15 18.13
CA ASP A 50 -17.25 2.12 18.51
C ASP A 50 -17.44 1.89 20.01
N LEU A 51 -16.54 1.10 20.66
CA LEU A 51 -16.62 0.82 22.09
C LEU A 51 -15.97 1.92 22.96
N LEU A 52 -14.79 2.39 22.58
CA LEU A 52 -13.96 3.29 23.40
C LEU A 52 -14.09 4.76 22.98
N GLY A 53 -14.67 5.03 21.83
CA GLY A 53 -14.75 6.35 21.24
C GLY A 53 -13.49 6.77 20.47
N ILE A 54 -13.68 7.64 19.49
CA ILE A 54 -12.64 8.11 18.55
C ILE A 54 -11.55 8.95 19.23
N GLN A 55 -11.79 9.43 20.45
CA GLN A 55 -10.82 10.19 21.24
C GLN A 55 -9.51 9.41 21.50
N HIS A 56 -9.54 8.08 21.45
CA HIS A 56 -8.38 7.23 21.63
C HIS A 56 -7.55 7.02 20.36
N LEU A 57 -7.93 7.63 19.24
CA LEU A 57 -7.28 7.48 17.93
C LEU A 57 -5.79 7.87 18.00
N LEU A 58 -5.44 8.98 18.66
CA LEU A 58 -4.04 9.41 18.78
C LEU A 58 -3.19 8.41 19.56
N VAL A 59 -3.73 7.84 20.64
CA VAL A 59 -3.03 6.84 21.45
C VAL A 59 -2.83 5.56 20.64
N THR A 60 -3.84 5.13 19.91
CA THR A 60 -3.77 3.96 19.03
C THR A 60 -2.72 4.15 17.93
N LEU A 61 -2.66 5.34 17.32
CA LEU A 61 -1.62 5.67 16.35
C LEU A 61 -0.22 5.64 16.96
N LEU A 62 -0.03 6.17 18.15
CA LEU A 62 1.27 6.10 18.84
C LEU A 62 1.69 4.66 19.13
N ILE A 63 0.77 3.85 19.63
CA ILE A 63 1.05 2.43 19.91
C ILE A 63 1.45 1.70 18.62
N THR A 64 0.71 1.88 17.52
CA THR A 64 1.04 1.24 16.24
C THR A 64 2.38 1.71 15.68
N GLN A 65 2.75 2.99 15.82
CA GLN A 65 4.06 3.49 15.41
C GLN A 65 5.20 2.89 16.24
N VAL A 66 5.02 2.75 17.55
CA VAL A 66 6.01 2.09 18.43
C VAL A 66 6.16 0.62 18.05
N LEU A 67 5.07 -0.08 17.76
CA LEU A 67 5.12 -1.48 17.31
C LEU A 67 5.87 -1.60 15.97
N ILE A 68 5.61 -0.73 15.00
CA ILE A 68 6.32 -0.69 13.72
C ILE A 68 7.83 -0.51 13.98
N PHE A 69 8.20 0.42 14.86
CA PHE A 69 9.61 0.66 15.21
C PHE A 69 10.27 -0.58 15.83
N ILE A 70 9.60 -1.24 16.77
CA ILE A 70 10.12 -2.46 17.43
C ILE A 70 10.32 -3.59 16.42
N PHE A 71 9.31 -3.84 15.55
CA PHE A 71 9.42 -4.89 14.54
C PHE A 71 10.44 -4.56 13.45
N SER A 72 10.58 -3.28 13.08
CA SER A 72 11.59 -2.84 12.12
C SER A 72 13.02 -3.10 12.60
N TYR A 73 13.26 -3.03 13.89
CA TYR A 73 14.59 -3.29 14.47
C TYR A 73 15.04 -4.76 14.29
N GLY A 74 14.09 -5.67 14.15
CA GLY A 74 14.36 -7.10 13.91
C GLY A 74 14.64 -7.48 12.45
N ILE A 75 14.51 -6.53 11.50
CA ILE A 75 14.73 -6.81 10.08
C ILE A 75 16.24 -6.82 9.79
N PRO A 76 16.81 -7.95 9.31
CA PRO A 76 18.22 -8.01 8.98
C PRO A 76 18.52 -7.13 7.76
N GLU A 77 19.48 -6.20 7.89
CA GLU A 77 20.01 -5.47 6.75
C GLU A 77 20.77 -6.42 5.84
N LYS A 78 20.30 -6.57 4.60
CA LYS A 78 21.13 -7.13 3.54
C LYS A 78 22.07 -6.04 3.04
N ALA A 79 23.37 -6.37 2.98
CA ALA A 79 24.32 -5.51 2.31
C ALA A 79 23.83 -5.25 0.89
N TYR A 80 23.57 -3.98 0.59
CA TYR A 80 23.20 -3.54 -0.74
C TYR A 80 24.35 -3.90 -1.68
N GLU A 81 24.19 -4.94 -2.51
CA GLU A 81 25.11 -5.14 -3.61
C GLU A 81 25.07 -3.87 -4.44
N LYS A 82 26.22 -3.19 -4.52
CA LYS A 82 26.35 -1.99 -5.36
C LYS A 82 26.04 -2.40 -6.80
N GLU A 83 24.79 -2.32 -7.19
CA GLU A 83 24.44 -2.40 -8.61
C GLU A 83 25.36 -1.41 -9.36
N LYS A 84 25.94 -1.89 -10.46
CA LYS A 84 26.75 -1.07 -11.35
C LYS A 84 25.99 0.26 -11.54
N LYS A 85 26.62 1.37 -11.13
CA LYS A 85 26.07 2.71 -11.37
C LYS A 85 25.85 2.86 -12.88
N ILE A 86 24.64 2.58 -13.32
CA ILE A 86 24.21 2.95 -14.65
C ILE A 86 24.09 4.46 -14.57
N ASN A 87 25.04 5.18 -15.16
CA ASN A 87 25.04 6.64 -15.27
C ASN A 87 23.93 7.08 -16.26
N LEU A 88 22.69 6.72 -15.95
CA LEU A 88 21.54 7.26 -16.64
C LEU A 88 21.27 8.64 -16.04
N SER A 89 21.52 9.68 -16.81
CA SER A 89 21.11 11.02 -16.42
C SER A 89 19.60 11.02 -16.20
N PHE A 90 19.16 11.32 -14.99
CA PHE A 90 17.75 11.40 -14.60
C PHE A 90 16.91 12.23 -15.61
N PHE A 91 17.48 13.32 -16.12
CA PHE A 91 16.85 14.15 -17.14
C PHE A 91 16.64 13.44 -18.48
N ASN A 92 17.48 12.49 -18.85
CA ASN A 92 17.31 11.74 -20.11
C ASN A 92 16.17 10.70 -19.99
N ILE A 93 15.97 10.14 -18.80
CA ILE A 93 14.84 9.25 -18.53
C ILE A 93 13.54 10.03 -18.61
N LEU A 94 13.48 11.23 -18.03
CA LEU A 94 12.29 12.10 -18.06
C LEU A 94 11.94 12.63 -19.46
N LYS A 95 12.85 12.57 -20.43
CA LYS A 95 12.54 12.96 -21.84
C LYS A 95 11.82 11.87 -22.62
N ASN A 96 11.80 10.63 -22.12
CA ASN A 96 11.10 9.55 -22.80
C ASN A 96 9.59 9.72 -22.62
N LYS A 97 8.86 9.80 -23.74
CA LYS A 97 7.38 9.95 -23.75
C LYS A 97 6.67 8.85 -22.98
N GLU A 98 7.15 7.61 -23.08
CA GLU A 98 6.57 6.46 -22.36
C GLU A 98 6.67 6.63 -20.85
N VAL A 99 7.83 7.12 -20.38
CA VAL A 99 8.06 7.39 -18.95
C VAL A 99 7.17 8.52 -18.46
N ILE A 100 7.04 9.60 -19.25
CA ILE A 100 6.14 10.73 -18.90
C ILE A 100 4.69 10.25 -18.83
N CYS A 101 4.22 9.49 -19.81
CA CYS A 101 2.86 8.94 -19.80
C CYS A 101 2.62 8.05 -18.57
N LEU A 102 3.56 7.17 -18.25
CA LEU A 102 3.48 6.31 -17.08
C LEU A 102 3.42 7.13 -15.78
N LEU A 103 4.31 8.09 -15.61
CA LEU A 103 4.34 8.96 -14.43
C LEU A 103 3.06 9.78 -14.30
N SER A 104 2.55 10.32 -15.42
CA SER A 104 1.29 11.08 -15.42
C SER A 104 0.10 10.20 -15.05
N SER A 105 0.02 8.98 -15.57
CA SER A 105 -1.02 8.01 -15.22
C SER A 105 -0.96 7.65 -13.72
N CYS A 106 0.24 7.37 -13.20
CA CYS A 106 0.43 7.09 -11.78
C CYS A 106 0.05 8.31 -10.91
N ALA A 107 0.42 9.53 -11.32
CA ALA A 107 0.09 10.75 -10.58
C ALA A 107 -1.43 10.98 -10.52
N LEU A 108 -2.14 10.81 -11.64
CA LEU A 108 -3.60 10.92 -11.69
C LEU A 108 -4.28 9.86 -10.83
N MET A 109 -3.79 8.61 -10.88
CA MET A 109 -4.30 7.52 -10.06
C MET A 109 -4.12 7.83 -8.57
N VAL A 110 -2.93 8.26 -8.14
CA VAL A 110 -2.66 8.61 -6.74
C VAL A 110 -3.52 9.79 -6.29
N THR A 111 -3.75 10.79 -7.15
CA THR A 111 -4.62 11.93 -6.84
C THR A 111 -6.07 11.48 -6.63
N SER A 112 -6.59 10.61 -7.51
CA SER A 112 -7.94 10.06 -7.38
C SER A 112 -8.10 9.24 -6.10
N HIS A 113 -7.15 8.37 -5.79
CA HIS A 113 -7.15 7.58 -4.56
C HIS A 113 -6.99 8.45 -3.31
N GLY A 114 -6.20 9.52 -3.40
CA GLY A 114 -6.01 10.45 -2.29
C GLY A 114 -7.31 11.10 -1.84
N LEU A 115 -8.19 11.46 -2.77
CA LEU A 115 -9.53 11.98 -2.45
C LEU A 115 -10.37 10.91 -1.75
N LEU A 116 -10.39 9.68 -2.27
CA LEU A 116 -11.12 8.58 -1.65
C LEU A 116 -10.61 8.30 -0.24
N TYR A 117 -9.30 8.15 -0.04
CA TYR A 117 -8.71 7.80 1.25
C TYR A 117 -8.94 8.87 2.32
N ASN A 118 -8.97 10.15 1.96
CA ASN A 118 -9.15 11.22 2.93
C ASN A 118 -10.61 11.50 3.25
N PHE A 119 -11.51 11.42 2.27
CA PHE A 119 -12.89 11.90 2.43
C PHE A 119 -13.91 10.79 2.62
N PHE A 120 -13.65 9.56 2.19
CA PHE A 120 -14.63 8.47 2.24
C PHE A 120 -15.09 8.15 3.65
N SER A 121 -14.16 8.05 4.60
CA SER A 121 -14.50 7.76 6.00
C SER A 121 -15.28 8.92 6.64
N ILE A 122 -14.88 10.16 6.35
CA ILE A 122 -15.56 11.37 6.86
C ILE A 122 -16.98 11.43 6.30
N TYR A 123 -17.13 11.19 5.01
CA TYR A 123 -18.44 11.17 4.36
C TYR A 123 -19.39 10.13 4.97
N LEU A 124 -18.89 8.92 5.25
CA LEU A 124 -19.71 7.87 5.88
C LEU A 124 -20.07 8.21 7.33
N ASP A 125 -19.15 8.80 8.08
CA ASP A 125 -19.40 9.25 9.46
C ASP A 125 -20.48 10.34 9.49
N GLU A 126 -20.43 11.30 8.58
CA GLU A 126 -21.48 12.32 8.43
C GLU A 126 -22.85 11.74 8.03
N GLN A 127 -22.88 10.59 7.35
CA GLN A 127 -24.11 9.86 7.04
C GLN A 127 -24.60 8.99 8.21
N GLY A 128 -23.90 8.98 9.34
CA GLY A 128 -24.27 8.25 10.56
C GLY A 128 -23.88 6.77 10.55
N TYR A 129 -22.95 6.34 9.71
CA TYR A 129 -22.42 4.97 9.77
C TYR A 129 -21.52 4.80 10.99
N SER A 130 -21.59 3.62 11.64
CA SER A 130 -20.68 3.28 12.74
C SER A 130 -19.23 3.08 12.26
N ASN A 131 -18.25 3.28 13.14
CA ASN A 131 -16.84 3.06 12.82
C ASN A 131 -16.56 1.62 12.37
N SER A 132 -17.26 0.64 12.93
CA SER A 132 -17.17 -0.75 12.50
C SER A 132 -17.70 -0.96 11.09
N ALA A 133 -18.79 -0.29 10.69
CA ALA A 133 -19.31 -0.34 9.33
C ALA A 133 -18.33 0.29 8.32
N ILE A 134 -17.72 1.42 8.68
CA ILE A 134 -16.69 2.08 7.87
C ILE A 134 -15.47 1.14 7.71
N GLY A 135 -15.00 0.55 8.82
CA GLY A 135 -13.90 -0.41 8.80
C GLY A 135 -14.21 -1.67 7.98
N PHE A 136 -15.45 -2.15 8.02
CA PHE A 136 -15.91 -3.26 7.18
C PHE A 136 -15.88 -2.91 5.68
N LEU A 137 -16.35 -1.73 5.29
CA LEU A 137 -16.32 -1.29 3.89
C LEU A 137 -14.90 -1.16 3.35
N TRP A 138 -13.99 -0.62 4.15
CA TRP A 138 -12.55 -0.60 3.82
C TRP A 138 -11.99 -2.01 3.64
N SER A 139 -12.33 -2.92 4.56
CA SER A 139 -11.89 -4.32 4.50
C SER A 139 -12.41 -5.02 3.25
N LEU A 140 -13.67 -4.75 2.86
CA LEU A 140 -14.27 -5.31 1.64
C LEU A 140 -13.50 -4.87 0.38
N GLY A 141 -13.12 -3.58 0.31
CA GLY A 141 -12.28 -3.08 -0.79
C GLY A 141 -10.96 -3.83 -0.92
N VAL A 142 -10.29 -4.07 0.20
CA VAL A 142 -9.02 -4.82 0.22
C VAL A 142 -9.21 -6.31 -0.11
N VAL A 143 -10.32 -6.92 0.29
CA VAL A 143 -10.66 -8.31 -0.14
C VAL A 143 -10.77 -8.38 -1.66
N CYS A 144 -11.47 -7.41 -2.28
CA CYS A 144 -11.54 -7.33 -3.75
C CYS A 144 -10.15 -7.16 -4.37
N GLU A 145 -9.30 -6.31 -3.81
CA GLU A 145 -7.91 -6.15 -4.24
C GLU A 145 -7.13 -7.48 -4.20
N ILE A 146 -7.25 -8.23 -3.11
CA ILE A 146 -6.60 -9.56 -2.98
C ILE A 146 -7.08 -10.52 -4.07
N ILE A 147 -8.40 -10.56 -4.34
CA ILE A 147 -8.97 -11.41 -5.38
C ILE A 147 -8.39 -11.05 -6.76
N VAL A 148 -8.29 -9.75 -7.06
CA VAL A 148 -7.67 -9.26 -8.30
C VAL A 148 -6.21 -9.68 -8.38
N PHE A 149 -5.42 -9.49 -7.32
CA PHE A 149 -4.00 -9.90 -7.27
C PHE A 149 -3.81 -11.40 -7.50
N LEU A 150 -4.62 -12.23 -6.86
CA LEU A 150 -4.56 -13.68 -7.04
C LEU A 150 -5.00 -14.11 -8.46
N SER A 151 -5.88 -13.34 -9.08
CA SER A 151 -6.38 -13.59 -10.43
C SER A 151 -5.43 -13.03 -11.51
N MET A 152 -4.53 -12.11 -11.17
CA MET A 152 -3.65 -11.41 -12.11
C MET A 152 -2.83 -12.34 -13.01
N PRO A 153 -2.23 -13.45 -12.53
CA PRO A 153 -1.50 -14.38 -13.39
C PRO A 153 -2.38 -15.02 -14.48
N LYS A 154 -3.68 -15.18 -14.21
CA LYS A 154 -4.65 -15.67 -15.21
C LYS A 154 -5.04 -14.56 -16.18
N ILE A 155 -5.30 -13.36 -15.68
CA ILE A 155 -5.69 -12.19 -16.48
C ILE A 155 -4.58 -11.84 -17.47
N LEU A 156 -3.31 -11.87 -17.05
CA LEU A 156 -2.14 -11.60 -17.91
C LEU A 156 -1.93 -12.62 -19.04
N LYS A 157 -2.59 -13.78 -19.00
CA LYS A 157 -2.60 -14.72 -20.14
C LYS A 157 -3.51 -14.28 -21.29
N PHE A 158 -4.52 -13.47 -20.98
CA PHE A 158 -5.54 -13.06 -21.96
C PHE A 158 -5.42 -11.57 -22.33
N LEU A 159 -4.89 -10.74 -21.45
CA LEU A 159 -4.79 -9.29 -21.61
C LEU A 159 -3.34 -8.82 -21.51
N ASN A 160 -2.97 -7.89 -22.40
CA ASN A 160 -1.67 -7.22 -22.32
C ASN A 160 -1.69 -6.13 -21.24
N PHE A 161 -0.52 -5.80 -20.68
CA PHE A 161 -0.37 -4.74 -19.66
C PHE A 161 -1.04 -3.43 -20.05
N LYS A 162 -0.95 -3.03 -21.33
CA LYS A 162 -1.58 -1.81 -21.82
C LYS A 162 -3.11 -1.87 -21.73
N GLN A 163 -3.71 -3.01 -22.01
CA GLN A 163 -5.16 -3.22 -21.91
C GLN A 163 -5.63 -3.18 -20.45
N ILE A 164 -4.85 -3.76 -19.54
CA ILE A 164 -5.16 -3.75 -18.10
C ILE A 164 -5.12 -2.33 -17.54
N LEU A 165 -4.18 -1.48 -18.00
CA LEU A 165 -4.09 -0.08 -17.58
C LEU A 165 -5.22 0.80 -18.12
N MET A 166 -5.97 0.35 -19.14
CA MET A 166 -7.09 1.10 -19.72
C MET A 166 -8.46 0.73 -19.11
N ILE A 167 -8.54 -0.33 -18.29
CA ILE A 167 -9.73 -0.78 -17.58
C ILE A 167 -9.76 -0.18 -16.17
#